data_f46f07b3406bff879adc6a9b8f545e5a
#
_entry.id   f46f07b3406bff879adc6a9b8f545e5a
#
_cell.length_a   1.000
_cell.length_b   1.000
_cell.length_c   1.000
_cell.angle_alpha   90.00
_cell.angle_beta   90.00
_cell.angle_gamma   90.00
#
_symmetry.space_group_name_H-M   'P 1'
#
loop_
_entity.id
_entity.type
_entity.pdbx_description
1 polymer ?
#
loop_
_entity_poly.entity_id
_entity_poly.type
_entity_poly.pdbx_seq_one_letter_code
_entity_poly.pdbx_strand_id
1 'polypeptide(L)'
;MIKRLLAFALAAGSLAFAGEYWNVDPGGTTMKFLSMHVSPRTAAMSGAGVADVARASEVSRNPLAMSTAEIPEFGINQIIMDGAALDKFTSAYFAFPVAKSFAAAATVDFLGYDEIEGRDEEGMKTADYGAYAWSVQAGFGSRDRVFNWAGSFRFASQTIDDATAFAFLGNVGGSFRVNRYLAFATTLTNAGYATKYIDEKNYPPMALQAGLTGTIPFHENWVLSLSADAYRRSDTDPQWLFGGELSFYEILYLRGGYAIRPDTEDAISAGVGLAFGAIVFDYGYSPRKAFNAGNHLFTLGMKF
;
A
#
# COMPACT_ATOMS: atom_id res chain seq x y z
N MET A 1 -13.25 -9.98 -25.55
CA MET A 1 -12.57 -11.27 -25.35
C MET A 1 -11.07 -11.09 -25.33
N ILE A 2 -10.43 -10.46 -26.32
CA ILE A 2 -8.98 -10.26 -26.42
C ILE A 2 -8.40 -9.47 -25.21
N LYS A 3 -9.07 -8.40 -24.72
CA LYS A 3 -8.65 -7.64 -23.55
C LYS A 3 -8.63 -8.48 -22.26
N ARG A 4 -9.53 -9.47 -22.14
CA ARG A 4 -9.58 -10.40 -20.97
C ARG A 4 -8.45 -11.43 -21.03
N LEU A 5 -8.07 -11.87 -22.22
CA LEU A 5 -6.93 -12.76 -22.43
C LEU A 5 -5.59 -12.06 -22.19
N LEU A 6 -5.46 -10.77 -22.56
CA LEU A 6 -4.27 -9.96 -22.28
C LEU A 6 -4.08 -9.74 -20.76
N ALA A 7 -5.15 -9.49 -20.02
CA ALA A 7 -5.09 -9.32 -18.56
C ALA A 7 -4.69 -10.63 -17.85
N PHE A 8 -5.20 -11.77 -18.33
CA PHE A 8 -4.83 -13.08 -17.81
C PHE A 8 -3.38 -13.45 -18.20
N ALA A 9 -2.94 -13.08 -19.39
CA ALA A 9 -1.57 -13.27 -19.84
C ALA A 9 -0.56 -12.38 -19.10
N LEU A 10 -0.93 -11.13 -18.77
CA LEU A 10 -0.14 -10.23 -17.90
C LEU A 10 -0.04 -10.78 -16.47
N ALA A 11 -1.14 -11.26 -15.89
CA ALA A 11 -1.13 -11.88 -14.57
C ALA A 11 -0.35 -13.21 -14.55
N ALA A 12 -0.48 -14.05 -15.59
CA ALA A 12 0.27 -15.30 -15.71
C ALA A 12 1.75 -15.06 -16.05
N GLY A 13 2.07 -14.07 -16.87
CA GLY A 13 3.43 -13.66 -17.20
C GLY A 13 4.19 -13.11 -15.99
N SER A 14 3.51 -12.34 -15.12
CA SER A 14 4.13 -11.85 -13.89
C SER A 14 4.47 -12.96 -12.90
N LEU A 15 3.71 -14.05 -12.88
CA LEU A 15 4.00 -15.23 -12.07
C LEU A 15 5.23 -16.02 -12.58
N ALA A 16 5.48 -16.03 -13.88
CA ALA A 16 6.61 -16.74 -14.48
C ALA A 16 7.97 -16.02 -14.26
N PHE A 17 7.98 -14.69 -14.22
CA PHE A 17 9.19 -13.91 -13.93
C PHE A 17 9.58 -13.89 -12.43
N ALA A 18 8.72 -14.39 -11.56
CA ALA A 18 8.88 -14.25 -10.12
C ALA A 18 9.66 -15.40 -9.43
N GLY A 19 10.06 -16.45 -10.16
CA GLY A 19 10.61 -17.66 -9.53
C GLY A 19 11.77 -17.44 -8.56
N GLU A 20 12.72 -16.58 -8.91
CA GLU A 20 13.90 -16.29 -8.09
C GLU A 20 13.58 -15.33 -6.91
N TYR A 21 12.58 -14.46 -7.07
CA TYR A 21 12.19 -13.44 -6.08
C TYR A 21 11.22 -13.95 -5.01
N TRP A 22 10.61 -15.14 -5.18
CA TRP A 22 9.67 -15.72 -4.22
C TRP A 22 10.31 -16.60 -3.13
N ASN A 23 11.63 -16.77 -3.16
CA ASN A 23 12.40 -17.59 -2.23
C ASN A 23 13.44 -16.77 -1.48
N VAL A 24 13.11 -15.54 -1.13
CA VAL A 24 13.93 -14.71 -0.25
C VAL A 24 13.72 -15.18 1.18
N ASP A 25 14.80 -15.35 1.93
CA ASP A 25 14.74 -15.72 3.35
C ASP A 25 13.82 -14.78 4.14
N PRO A 26 13.14 -15.29 5.18
CA PRO A 26 12.27 -14.46 6.01
C PRO A 26 13.00 -13.22 6.52
N GLY A 27 12.44 -12.03 6.22
CA GLY A 27 13.04 -10.76 6.58
C GLY A 27 14.21 -10.29 5.69
N GLY A 28 14.60 -11.07 4.66
CA GLY A 28 15.74 -10.79 3.79
C GLY A 28 15.51 -9.72 2.70
N THR A 29 14.33 -9.12 2.63
CA THR A 29 14.10 -8.01 1.70
C THR A 29 14.65 -6.69 2.24
N THR A 30 15.16 -5.86 1.34
CA THR A 30 15.57 -4.48 1.61
C THR A 30 14.41 -3.50 1.45
N MET A 31 14.58 -2.24 1.89
CA MET A 31 13.60 -1.15 1.70
C MET A 31 12.19 -1.53 2.16
N LYS A 32 12.07 -2.12 3.34
CA LYS A 32 10.79 -2.59 3.90
C LYS A 32 9.73 -1.51 4.04
N PHE A 33 10.14 -0.23 4.07
CA PHE A 33 9.21 0.91 4.05
C PHE A 33 8.25 0.88 2.84
N LEU A 34 8.68 0.33 1.72
CA LEU A 34 7.86 0.13 0.52
C LEU A 34 6.69 -0.84 0.73
N SER A 35 6.70 -1.60 1.82
CA SER A 35 5.62 -2.53 2.20
C SER A 35 4.65 -1.96 3.24
N MET A 36 4.90 -0.75 3.76
CA MET A 36 4.06 -0.16 4.79
C MET A 36 2.74 0.35 4.18
N HIS A 37 1.61 0.10 4.86
CA HIS A 37 0.34 0.70 4.50
C HIS A 37 0.33 2.16 4.94
N VAL A 38 0.35 3.08 3.97
CA VAL A 38 0.41 4.52 4.25
C VAL A 38 -0.98 5.16 4.36
N SER A 39 -1.99 4.57 3.70
CA SER A 39 -3.37 5.02 3.79
C SER A 39 -4.03 4.51 5.07
N PRO A 40 -4.62 5.38 5.91
CA PRO A 40 -5.41 4.99 7.08
C PRO A 40 -6.55 4.03 6.73
N ARG A 41 -7.19 4.20 5.57
CA ARG A 41 -8.26 3.32 5.09
C ARG A 41 -7.77 1.89 4.97
N THR A 42 -6.69 1.68 4.20
CA THR A 42 -6.12 0.34 4.00
C THR A 42 -5.58 -0.24 5.31
N ALA A 43 -4.92 0.57 6.14
CA ALA A 43 -4.41 0.12 7.44
C ALA A 43 -5.54 -0.29 8.40
N ALA A 44 -6.63 0.48 8.46
CA ALA A 44 -7.81 0.16 9.28
C ALA A 44 -8.52 -1.13 8.83
N MET A 45 -8.39 -1.50 7.57
CA MET A 45 -8.90 -2.75 7.01
C MET A 45 -7.85 -3.88 7.04
N SER A 46 -6.79 -3.74 7.85
CA SER A 46 -5.69 -4.70 7.99
C SER A 46 -4.98 -5.05 6.67
N GLY A 47 -5.03 -4.17 5.68
CA GLY A 47 -4.46 -4.35 4.34
C GLY A 47 -5.42 -4.94 3.31
N ALA A 48 -6.65 -5.32 3.69
CA ALA A 48 -7.66 -5.82 2.76
C ALA A 48 -8.27 -4.70 1.89
N GLY A 49 -8.95 -5.09 0.82
CA GLY A 49 -9.68 -4.19 -0.06
C GLY A 49 -8.97 -3.90 -1.39
N VAL A 50 -8.14 -4.82 -1.87
CA VAL A 50 -7.45 -4.66 -3.17
C VAL A 50 -8.42 -4.43 -4.33
N ALA A 51 -9.65 -4.98 -4.24
CA ALA A 51 -10.70 -4.82 -5.23
C ALA A 51 -11.63 -3.61 -4.96
N ASP A 52 -11.51 -2.97 -3.80
CA ASP A 52 -12.31 -1.82 -3.37
C ASP A 52 -11.45 -0.55 -3.26
N VAL A 53 -10.88 -0.14 -4.38
CA VAL A 53 -10.05 1.06 -4.40
C VAL A 53 -10.95 2.28 -4.50
N ALA A 54 -11.09 2.99 -3.40
CA ALA A 54 -11.99 4.13 -3.31
C ALA A 54 -11.29 5.49 -3.43
N ARG A 55 -9.97 5.57 -3.18
CA ARG A 55 -9.28 6.86 -3.01
C ARG A 55 -7.85 6.86 -3.54
N ALA A 56 -7.43 8.03 -4.01
CA ALA A 56 -6.06 8.27 -4.47
C ALA A 56 -5.01 8.18 -3.34
N SER A 57 -5.41 8.33 -2.06
CA SER A 57 -4.51 8.14 -0.91
C SER A 57 -3.86 6.75 -0.84
N GLU A 58 -4.37 5.77 -1.61
CA GLU A 58 -3.87 4.39 -1.65
C GLU A 58 -2.81 4.18 -2.74
N VAL A 59 -2.52 5.20 -3.57
CA VAL A 59 -1.63 5.11 -4.75
C VAL A 59 -0.26 4.53 -4.42
N SER A 60 0.31 4.84 -3.26
CA SER A 60 1.62 4.31 -2.88
C SER A 60 1.66 2.78 -2.77
N ARG A 61 0.53 2.13 -2.46
CA ARG A 61 0.47 0.67 -2.22
C ARG A 61 -0.34 -0.10 -3.26
N ASN A 62 -1.40 0.50 -3.76
CA ASN A 62 -2.29 -0.15 -4.73
C ASN A 62 -2.21 0.58 -6.06
N PRO A 63 -1.61 -0.03 -7.11
CA PRO A 63 -1.53 0.61 -8.41
C PRO A 63 -2.90 0.93 -9.02
N LEU A 64 -3.97 0.20 -8.66
CA LEU A 64 -5.32 0.48 -9.13
C LEU A 64 -5.85 1.85 -8.66
N ALA A 65 -5.30 2.39 -7.57
CA ALA A 65 -5.62 3.74 -7.11
C ALA A 65 -5.22 4.85 -8.10
N MET A 66 -4.31 4.56 -9.04
CA MET A 66 -3.97 5.46 -10.15
C MET A 66 -5.18 5.82 -11.02
N SER A 67 -6.20 4.96 -11.04
CA SER A 67 -7.40 5.12 -11.88
C SER A 67 -8.59 5.79 -11.19
N THR A 68 -8.49 6.15 -9.89
CA THR A 68 -9.66 6.57 -9.10
C THR A 68 -10.07 8.02 -9.31
N ALA A 69 -9.16 8.91 -9.70
CA ALA A 69 -9.42 10.34 -9.76
C ALA A 69 -10.41 10.70 -10.88
N GLU A 70 -11.58 11.24 -10.50
CA GLU A 70 -12.57 11.83 -11.41
C GLU A 70 -12.39 13.34 -11.59
N ILE A 71 -11.90 13.97 -10.55
CA ILE A 71 -11.46 15.37 -10.49
C ILE A 71 -10.06 15.39 -9.85
N PRO A 72 -9.26 16.44 -10.00
CA PRO A 72 -7.95 16.50 -9.37
C PRO A 72 -8.07 16.36 -7.85
N GLU A 73 -7.18 15.56 -7.27
CA GLU A 73 -7.09 15.29 -5.83
C GLU A 73 -5.63 15.35 -5.40
N PHE A 74 -5.38 16.05 -4.30
CA PHE A 74 -4.10 16.12 -3.61
C PHE A 74 -4.30 15.75 -2.15
N GLY A 75 -3.30 15.11 -1.53
CA GLY A 75 -3.33 14.86 -0.11
C GLY A 75 -2.02 14.36 0.45
N ILE A 76 -2.00 14.29 1.78
CA ILE A 76 -0.87 13.82 2.58
C ILE A 76 -1.35 12.72 3.51
N ASN A 77 -0.61 11.63 3.53
CA ASN A 77 -0.72 10.57 4.52
C ASN A 77 0.45 10.70 5.50
N GLN A 78 0.17 10.56 6.78
CA GLN A 78 1.16 10.60 7.85
C GLN A 78 0.99 9.37 8.73
N ILE A 79 2.10 8.66 9.00
CA ILE A 79 2.14 7.60 10.01
C ILE A 79 2.99 8.09 11.17
N ILE A 80 2.45 7.96 12.37
CA ILE A 80 3.16 8.12 13.64
C ILE A 80 3.29 6.73 14.24
N MET A 81 4.52 6.32 14.53
CA MET A 81 4.84 4.97 15.02
C MET A 81 5.26 5.04 16.47
N ASP A 82 4.42 4.52 17.38
CA ASP A 82 4.75 4.49 18.79
C ASP A 82 5.87 3.48 19.09
N GLY A 83 6.77 3.85 20.01
CA GLY A 83 7.77 2.94 20.59
C GLY A 83 8.87 2.46 19.64
N ALA A 84 9.08 3.14 18.53
CA ALA A 84 10.17 2.83 17.60
C ALA A 84 11.07 4.05 17.40
N ALA A 85 12.34 3.81 17.11
CA ALA A 85 13.26 4.83 16.57
C ALA A 85 12.83 5.36 15.19
N LEU A 86 11.74 4.84 14.64
CA LEU A 86 11.09 5.26 13.41
C LEU A 86 10.09 6.35 13.74
N ASP A 87 10.41 7.58 13.49
CA ASP A 87 9.59 8.69 13.94
C ASP A 87 8.38 8.93 13.04
N LYS A 88 8.59 9.08 11.75
CA LYS A 88 7.53 9.55 10.85
C LYS A 88 7.69 9.00 9.46
N PHE A 89 6.59 8.48 8.94
CA PHE A 89 6.46 8.19 7.52
C PHE A 89 5.43 9.15 6.92
N THR A 90 5.86 9.92 5.93
CA THR A 90 5.01 10.87 5.20
C THR A 90 4.90 10.45 3.74
N SER A 91 3.68 10.46 3.21
CA SER A 91 3.41 10.19 1.79
C SER A 91 2.50 11.28 1.24
N ALA A 92 2.99 12.06 0.29
CA ALA A 92 2.17 13.02 -0.45
C ALA A 92 1.75 12.41 -1.79
N TYR A 93 0.50 12.61 -2.19
CA TYR A 93 -0.02 12.12 -3.45
C TYR A 93 -0.75 13.21 -4.23
N PHE A 94 -0.72 13.08 -5.55
CA PHE A 94 -1.50 13.88 -6.48
C PHE A 94 -2.09 12.96 -7.54
N ALA A 95 -3.40 13.09 -7.80
CA ALA A 95 -4.11 12.31 -8.79
C ALA A 95 -5.02 13.20 -9.62
N PHE A 96 -5.15 12.93 -10.92
CA PHE A 96 -5.95 13.73 -11.82
C PHE A 96 -6.48 12.90 -13.01
N PRO A 97 -7.65 13.26 -13.55
CA PRO A 97 -8.16 12.67 -14.78
C PRO A 97 -7.32 13.16 -15.98
N VAL A 98 -6.82 12.23 -16.80
CA VAL A 98 -6.10 12.53 -18.04
C VAL A 98 -7.07 12.55 -19.23
N ALA A 99 -8.04 11.65 -19.20
CA ALA A 99 -9.08 11.51 -20.20
C ALA A 99 -10.33 10.91 -19.57
N LYS A 100 -11.44 10.86 -20.33
CA LYS A 100 -12.72 10.30 -19.85
C LYS A 100 -12.58 8.90 -19.22
N SER A 101 -11.67 8.07 -19.75
CA SER A 101 -11.47 6.67 -19.33
C SER A 101 -10.11 6.42 -18.71
N PHE A 102 -9.32 7.46 -18.40
CA PHE A 102 -7.98 7.33 -17.86
C PHE A 102 -7.71 8.39 -16.79
N ALA A 103 -7.02 8.00 -15.75
CA ALA A 103 -6.46 8.90 -14.77
C ALA A 103 -4.99 8.57 -14.52
N ALA A 104 -4.25 9.52 -14.00
CA ALA A 104 -2.87 9.39 -13.60
C ALA A 104 -2.70 9.85 -12.15
N ALA A 105 -1.68 9.33 -11.50
CA ALA A 105 -1.31 9.77 -10.17
C ALA A 105 0.20 9.65 -9.95
N ALA A 106 0.69 10.44 -9.00
CA ALA A 106 2.04 10.36 -8.50
C ALA A 106 2.05 10.43 -6.97
N THR A 107 3.08 9.86 -6.35
CA THR A 107 3.31 9.94 -4.91
C THR A 107 4.80 10.11 -4.62
N VAL A 108 5.06 10.81 -3.53
CA VAL A 108 6.39 10.95 -2.93
C VAL A 108 6.28 10.45 -1.49
N ASP A 109 7.07 9.45 -1.16
CA ASP A 109 7.13 8.86 0.17
C ASP A 109 8.45 9.23 0.84
N PHE A 110 8.42 9.53 2.13
CA PHE A 110 9.60 9.81 2.94
C PHE A 110 9.47 9.15 4.31
N LEU A 111 10.50 8.41 4.71
CA LEU A 111 10.65 7.81 6.03
C LEU A 111 11.94 8.34 6.65
N GLY A 112 11.82 9.01 7.78
CA GLY A 112 12.94 9.40 8.63
C GLY A 112 13.04 8.47 9.83
N TYR A 113 14.24 8.26 10.30
CA TYR A 113 14.55 7.58 11.55
C TYR A 113 15.17 8.61 12.50
N ASP A 114 14.91 8.47 13.79
CA ASP A 114 15.68 9.21 14.80
C ASP A 114 17.15 8.81 14.77
N GLU A 115 18.00 9.61 15.38
CA GLU A 115 19.39 9.26 15.58
C GLU A 115 19.50 7.93 16.33
N ILE A 116 20.25 7.00 15.75
CA ILE A 116 20.47 5.66 16.29
C ILE A 116 21.80 5.67 17.01
N GLU A 117 21.79 5.32 18.30
CA GLU A 117 23.02 5.26 19.09
C GLU A 117 23.95 4.16 18.55
N GLY A 118 25.11 4.59 18.07
CA GLY A 118 26.17 3.66 17.64
C GLY A 118 26.86 3.01 18.84
N ARG A 119 27.13 1.68 18.72
CA ARG A 119 27.92 0.92 19.70
C ARG A 119 28.91 0.03 18.98
N ASP A 120 30.12 -0.12 19.56
CA ASP A 120 31.12 -1.08 19.08
C ASP A 120 30.78 -2.51 19.55
N GLU A 121 31.65 -3.47 19.17
CA GLU A 121 31.50 -4.89 19.54
C GLU A 121 31.57 -5.12 21.06
N GLU A 122 32.25 -4.23 21.80
CA GLU A 122 32.35 -4.24 23.26
C GLU A 122 31.16 -3.53 23.93
N GLY A 123 30.23 -2.96 23.15
CA GLY A 123 29.03 -2.25 23.64
C GLY A 123 29.29 -0.82 24.08
N MET A 124 30.47 -0.27 23.84
CA MET A 124 30.82 1.12 24.14
C MET A 124 30.15 2.04 23.12
N LYS A 125 29.67 3.20 23.58
CA LYS A 125 29.04 4.19 22.71
C LYS A 125 30.04 4.74 21.69
N THR A 126 29.67 4.66 20.41
CA THR A 126 30.39 5.28 19.29
C THR A 126 29.62 6.50 18.80
N ALA A 127 29.90 7.02 17.59
CA ALA A 127 29.15 8.08 16.98
C ALA A 127 27.71 7.60 16.66
N ASP A 128 26.73 8.48 16.91
CA ASP A 128 25.36 8.24 16.52
C ASP A 128 25.24 8.32 14.99
N TYR A 129 24.37 7.49 14.38
CA TYR A 129 24.16 7.45 12.94
C TYR A 129 22.69 7.62 12.59
N GLY A 130 22.44 8.14 11.40
CA GLY A 130 21.10 8.36 10.89
C GLY A 130 20.73 7.38 9.78
N ALA A 131 19.41 7.20 9.59
CA ALA A 131 18.88 6.48 8.45
C ALA A 131 17.67 7.25 7.87
N TYR A 132 17.50 7.17 6.56
CA TYR A 132 16.31 7.71 5.89
C TYR A 132 16.03 6.94 4.60
N ALA A 133 14.77 6.97 4.19
CA ALA A 133 14.36 6.38 2.94
C ALA A 133 13.33 7.26 2.25
N TRP A 134 13.34 7.26 0.93
CA TRP A 134 12.35 7.97 0.14
C TRP A 134 12.03 7.24 -1.16
N SER A 135 10.86 7.50 -1.70
CA SER A 135 10.50 7.01 -3.04
C SER A 135 9.65 8.02 -3.81
N VAL A 136 9.75 7.95 -5.13
CA VAL A 136 8.86 8.65 -6.05
C VAL A 136 8.22 7.62 -6.96
N GLN A 137 6.90 7.68 -7.08
CA GLN A 137 6.13 6.80 -7.94
C GLN A 137 5.22 7.62 -8.83
N ALA A 138 5.10 7.23 -10.10
CA ALA A 138 4.13 7.79 -11.02
C ALA A 138 3.56 6.70 -11.92
N GLY A 139 2.31 6.88 -12.32
CA GLY A 139 1.64 5.91 -13.16
C GLY A 139 0.26 6.38 -13.62
N PHE A 140 -0.43 5.48 -14.30
CA PHE A 140 -1.75 5.74 -14.82
C PHE A 140 -2.59 4.45 -14.84
N GLY A 141 -3.91 4.62 -14.95
CA GLY A 141 -4.82 3.50 -15.03
C GLY A 141 -6.09 3.83 -15.82
N SER A 142 -6.74 2.77 -16.28
CA SER A 142 -8.03 2.88 -16.97
C SER A 142 -9.17 2.96 -15.98
N ARG A 143 -10.19 3.72 -16.34
CA ARG A 143 -11.48 3.82 -15.63
C ARG A 143 -12.58 3.26 -16.51
N ASP A 144 -12.83 1.98 -16.39
CA ASP A 144 -13.90 1.29 -17.09
C ASP A 144 -14.88 0.70 -16.07
N ARG A 145 -16.12 0.49 -16.46
CA ARG A 145 -17.15 -0.03 -15.55
C ARG A 145 -16.96 -1.51 -15.21
N VAL A 146 -16.28 -2.27 -16.06
CA VAL A 146 -16.19 -3.73 -15.96
C VAL A 146 -14.76 -4.17 -15.66
N PHE A 147 -13.80 -3.62 -16.40
CA PHE A 147 -12.41 -4.02 -16.26
C PHE A 147 -11.50 -2.80 -16.17
N ASN A 148 -10.79 -2.67 -15.05
CA ASN A 148 -9.77 -1.65 -14.86
C ASN A 148 -8.40 -2.29 -14.79
N TRP A 149 -7.41 -1.57 -15.25
CA TRP A 149 -6.01 -1.90 -15.09
C TRP A 149 -5.23 -0.65 -14.78
N ALA A 150 -4.12 -0.81 -14.10
CA ALA A 150 -3.22 0.29 -13.82
C ALA A 150 -1.78 -0.21 -13.77
N GLY A 151 -0.85 0.69 -14.06
CA GLY A 151 0.57 0.45 -13.95
C GLY A 151 1.30 1.69 -13.49
N SER A 152 2.39 1.50 -12.74
CA SER A 152 3.24 2.57 -12.27
C SER A 152 4.69 2.14 -12.22
N PHE A 153 5.56 3.12 -12.28
CA PHE A 153 6.99 2.99 -12.04
C PHE A 153 7.36 3.71 -10.75
N ARG A 154 8.23 3.10 -9.93
CA ARG A 154 8.74 3.66 -8.69
C ARG A 154 10.26 3.65 -8.69
N PHE A 155 10.84 4.77 -8.30
CA PHE A 155 12.24 4.88 -7.90
C PHE A 155 12.28 5.05 -6.39
N ALA A 156 13.17 4.31 -5.71
CA ALA A 156 13.33 4.38 -4.27
C ALA A 156 14.81 4.44 -3.89
N SER A 157 15.10 5.07 -2.77
CA SER A 157 16.42 5.15 -2.16
C SER A 157 16.31 4.93 -0.66
N GLN A 158 17.26 4.23 -0.09
CA GLN A 158 17.43 4.11 1.34
C GLN A 158 18.90 4.27 1.70
N THR A 159 19.17 5.13 2.67
CA THR A 159 20.49 5.38 3.23
C THR A 159 20.48 4.92 4.69
N ILE A 160 21.48 4.17 5.08
CA ILE A 160 21.74 3.74 6.46
C ILE A 160 23.19 4.06 6.70
N ASP A 161 23.46 4.99 7.62
CA ASP A 161 24.80 5.54 7.84
C ASP A 161 25.38 6.05 6.51
N ASP A 162 26.54 5.61 6.10
CA ASP A 162 27.23 5.98 4.86
C ASP A 162 26.83 5.12 3.64
N ALA A 163 26.03 4.06 3.84
CA ALA A 163 25.65 3.14 2.79
C ALA A 163 24.30 3.50 2.16
N THR A 164 24.26 3.66 0.84
CA THR A 164 23.04 3.98 0.10
C THR A 164 22.74 2.92 -0.96
N ALA A 165 21.49 2.48 -0.99
CA ALA A 165 20.98 1.62 -2.05
C ALA A 165 19.82 2.31 -2.79
N PHE A 166 19.65 1.95 -4.07
CA PHE A 166 18.58 2.42 -4.94
C PHE A 166 17.76 1.25 -5.46
N ALA A 167 16.48 1.51 -5.76
CA ALA A 167 15.62 0.51 -6.41
C ALA A 167 14.82 1.12 -7.55
N PHE A 168 14.63 0.30 -8.60
CA PHE A 168 13.81 0.59 -9.78
C PHE A 168 12.73 -0.47 -9.87
N LEU A 169 11.48 -0.07 -9.67
CA LEU A 169 10.38 -0.98 -9.40
C LEU A 169 9.19 -0.68 -10.31
N GLY A 170 8.52 -1.74 -10.74
CA GLY A 170 7.24 -1.69 -11.43
C GLY A 170 6.11 -2.19 -10.55
N ASN A 171 4.93 -1.58 -10.70
CA ASN A 171 3.71 -2.05 -10.07
C ASN A 171 2.62 -2.16 -11.14
N VAL A 172 1.83 -3.23 -11.08
CA VAL A 172 0.72 -3.45 -12.01
C VAL A 172 -0.48 -4.01 -11.25
N GLY A 173 -1.67 -3.71 -11.74
CA GLY A 173 -2.89 -4.24 -11.17
C GLY A 173 -4.00 -4.35 -12.21
N GLY A 174 -4.91 -5.28 -11.95
CA GLY A 174 -6.13 -5.45 -12.71
C GLY A 174 -7.31 -5.71 -11.80
N SER A 175 -8.46 -5.09 -12.07
CA SER A 175 -9.71 -5.36 -11.37
C SER A 175 -10.84 -5.68 -12.36
N PHE A 176 -11.72 -6.56 -11.95
CA PHE A 176 -12.87 -6.99 -12.72
C PHE A 176 -14.13 -6.92 -11.87
N ARG A 177 -15.10 -6.14 -12.30
CA ARG A 177 -16.41 -6.08 -11.67
C ARG A 177 -17.29 -7.18 -12.23
N VAL A 178 -17.58 -8.18 -11.42
CA VAL A 178 -18.40 -9.34 -11.76
C VAL A 178 -19.87 -8.89 -11.97
N ASN A 179 -20.35 -8.08 -11.04
CA ASN A 179 -21.65 -7.44 -11.08
C ASN A 179 -21.65 -6.17 -10.22
N ARG A 180 -22.80 -5.54 -9.98
CA ARG A 180 -22.89 -4.31 -9.18
C ARG A 180 -22.52 -4.47 -7.70
N TYR A 181 -22.44 -5.72 -7.22
CA TYR A 181 -22.18 -6.04 -5.81
C TYR A 181 -20.84 -6.72 -5.57
N LEU A 182 -20.18 -7.24 -6.59
CA LEU A 182 -18.97 -8.06 -6.43
C LEU A 182 -17.89 -7.63 -7.41
N ALA A 183 -16.73 -7.37 -6.88
CA ALA A 183 -15.50 -7.09 -7.63
C ALA A 183 -14.38 -8.05 -7.21
N PHE A 184 -13.49 -8.34 -8.15
CA PHE A 184 -12.25 -9.07 -7.95
C PHE A 184 -11.09 -8.20 -8.42
N ALA A 185 -9.95 -8.27 -7.74
CA ALA A 185 -8.72 -7.63 -8.21
C ALA A 185 -7.49 -8.44 -7.86
N THR A 186 -6.41 -8.16 -8.60
CA THR A 186 -5.07 -8.65 -8.32
C THR A 186 -4.06 -7.55 -8.60
N THR A 187 -3.01 -7.47 -7.77
CA THR A 187 -1.90 -6.52 -7.93
C THR A 187 -0.58 -7.21 -7.68
N LEU A 188 0.43 -6.84 -8.47
CA LEU A 188 1.83 -7.15 -8.23
C LEU A 188 2.54 -5.82 -7.98
N THR A 189 3.23 -5.71 -6.87
CA THR A 189 3.91 -4.47 -6.45
C THR A 189 5.38 -4.71 -6.17
N ASN A 190 6.18 -3.65 -6.33
CA ASN A 190 7.62 -3.64 -6.07
C ASN A 190 8.42 -4.70 -6.85
N ALA A 191 7.95 -5.07 -8.06
CA ALA A 191 8.68 -5.97 -8.95
C ALA A 191 9.82 -5.22 -9.64
N GLY A 192 11.07 -5.63 -9.43
CA GLY A 192 12.20 -4.94 -10.05
C GLY A 192 13.54 -5.27 -9.41
N TYR A 193 14.45 -4.32 -9.49
CA TYR A 193 15.83 -4.47 -9.09
C TYR A 193 16.21 -3.45 -8.00
N ALA A 194 17.04 -3.88 -7.03
CA ALA A 194 17.67 -3.00 -6.06
C ALA A 194 19.21 -3.15 -6.14
N THR A 195 19.92 -2.02 -6.01
CA THR A 195 21.38 -2.03 -5.94
C THR A 195 21.83 -2.59 -4.59
N LYS A 196 23.10 -2.97 -4.50
CA LYS A 196 23.72 -3.42 -3.25
C LYS A 196 23.97 -2.23 -2.31
N TYR A 197 23.89 -2.45 -0.99
CA TYR A 197 24.44 -1.51 0.01
C TYR A 197 25.97 -1.59 0.05
N ILE A 198 26.50 -2.80 0.23
CA ILE A 198 27.93 -3.07 0.26
C ILE A 198 28.20 -4.20 -0.77
N ASP A 199 28.16 -5.44 -0.38
CA ASP A 199 28.53 -6.58 -1.23
C ASP A 199 27.40 -7.55 -1.56
N GLU A 200 26.38 -7.64 -0.71
CA GLU A 200 25.29 -8.60 -0.87
C GLU A 200 24.20 -8.12 -1.81
N LYS A 201 23.58 -9.07 -2.53
CA LYS A 201 22.46 -8.80 -3.42
C LYS A 201 21.22 -8.46 -2.60
N ASN A 202 20.62 -7.32 -2.90
CA ASN A 202 19.41 -6.86 -2.25
C ASN A 202 18.16 -7.21 -3.09
N TYR A 203 17.12 -7.67 -2.42
CA TYR A 203 15.82 -7.97 -3.03
C TYR A 203 14.78 -6.96 -2.57
N PRO A 204 14.10 -6.24 -3.48
CA PRO A 204 12.98 -5.39 -3.08
C PRO A 204 11.83 -6.23 -2.53
N PRO A 205 10.94 -5.65 -1.70
CA PRO A 205 9.83 -6.38 -1.08
C PRO A 205 8.69 -6.57 -2.10
N MET A 206 8.91 -7.40 -3.10
CA MET A 206 7.91 -7.74 -4.10
C MET A 206 6.72 -8.41 -3.44
N ALA A 207 5.51 -8.00 -3.81
CA ALA A 207 4.30 -8.55 -3.22
C ALA A 207 3.19 -8.79 -4.26
N LEU A 208 2.47 -9.88 -4.07
CA LEU A 208 1.25 -10.23 -4.79
C LEU A 208 0.07 -10.14 -3.84
N GLN A 209 -0.99 -9.48 -4.25
CA GLN A 209 -2.27 -9.45 -3.55
C GLN A 209 -3.40 -9.78 -4.53
N ALA A 210 -4.32 -10.64 -4.11
CA ALA A 210 -5.53 -10.95 -4.86
C ALA A 210 -6.70 -11.02 -3.91
N GLY A 211 -7.84 -10.43 -4.27
CA GLY A 211 -8.97 -10.38 -3.37
C GLY A 211 -10.30 -10.10 -4.04
N LEU A 212 -11.32 -10.25 -3.22
CA LEU A 212 -12.72 -10.02 -3.55
C LEU A 212 -13.29 -8.95 -2.62
N THR A 213 -14.15 -8.10 -3.18
CA THR A 213 -14.96 -7.17 -2.38
C THR A 213 -16.41 -7.30 -2.75
N GLY A 214 -17.23 -7.49 -1.73
CA GLY A 214 -18.69 -7.43 -1.81
C GLY A 214 -19.19 -6.08 -1.31
N THR A 215 -20.02 -5.39 -2.11
CA THR A 215 -20.63 -4.10 -1.76
C THR A 215 -22.14 -4.27 -1.63
N ILE A 216 -22.69 -3.98 -0.46
CA ILE A 216 -24.07 -4.23 -0.09
C ILE A 216 -24.73 -2.89 0.28
N PRO A 217 -25.47 -2.24 -0.62
CA PRO A 217 -26.35 -1.12 -0.25
C PRO A 217 -27.56 -1.68 0.50
N PHE A 218 -27.69 -1.38 1.79
CA PHE A 218 -28.81 -1.87 2.61
C PHE A 218 -29.79 -0.76 3.03
N HIS A 219 -29.44 0.49 2.73
CA HIS A 219 -30.31 1.67 2.86
C HIS A 219 -29.93 2.66 1.75
N GLU A 220 -30.77 3.67 1.49
CA GLU A 220 -30.54 4.64 0.40
C GLU A 220 -29.16 5.31 0.45
N ASN A 221 -28.64 5.56 1.66
CA ASN A 221 -27.36 6.25 1.87
C ASN A 221 -26.38 5.46 2.75
N TRP A 222 -26.61 4.16 2.94
CA TRP A 222 -25.77 3.30 3.75
C TRP A 222 -25.25 2.13 2.92
N VAL A 223 -23.94 1.99 2.86
CA VAL A 223 -23.28 0.94 2.08
C VAL A 223 -22.28 0.21 2.95
N LEU A 224 -22.38 -1.11 2.97
CA LEU A 224 -21.40 -2.00 3.61
C LEU A 224 -20.53 -2.63 2.52
N SER A 225 -19.23 -2.42 2.59
CA SER A 225 -18.22 -3.12 1.78
C SER A 225 -17.49 -4.14 2.67
N LEU A 226 -17.39 -5.39 2.20
CA LEU A 226 -16.64 -6.47 2.86
C LEU A 226 -15.61 -7.02 1.89
N SER A 227 -14.36 -7.09 2.34
CA SER A 227 -13.22 -7.54 1.54
C SER A 227 -12.51 -8.73 2.17
N ALA A 228 -12.07 -9.65 1.33
CA ALA A 228 -11.23 -10.79 1.71
C ALA A 228 -10.13 -10.97 0.67
N ASP A 229 -8.88 -10.86 1.11
CA ASP A 229 -7.71 -10.86 0.25
C ASP A 229 -6.69 -11.91 0.70
N ALA A 230 -6.00 -12.51 -0.25
CA ALA A 230 -4.77 -13.24 -0.06
C ALA A 230 -3.59 -12.32 -0.43
N TYR A 231 -2.62 -12.20 0.45
CA TYR A 231 -1.43 -11.38 0.28
C TYR A 231 -0.18 -12.22 0.54
N ARG A 232 0.83 -12.07 -0.31
CA ARG A 232 2.15 -12.64 -0.10
C ARG A 232 3.22 -11.64 -0.51
N ARG A 233 4.18 -11.39 0.36
CA ARG A 233 5.44 -10.73 0.05
C ARG A 233 6.52 -11.79 -0.16
N SER A 234 7.56 -11.47 -0.93
CA SER A 234 8.61 -12.39 -1.33
C SER A 234 9.38 -13.04 -0.16
N ASP A 235 9.38 -12.41 1.01
CA ASP A 235 10.08 -12.82 2.23
C ASP A 235 9.12 -13.17 3.38
N THR A 236 7.84 -13.42 3.09
CA THR A 236 6.83 -13.82 4.10
C THR A 236 5.96 -14.97 3.60
N ASP A 237 5.38 -15.70 4.53
CA ASP A 237 4.32 -16.66 4.23
C ASP A 237 3.04 -15.96 3.74
N PRO A 238 2.16 -16.68 3.02
CA PRO A 238 0.86 -16.17 2.62
C PRO A 238 0.04 -15.70 3.81
N GLN A 239 -0.57 -14.52 3.69
CA GLN A 239 -1.41 -13.89 4.69
C GLN A 239 -2.84 -13.79 4.17
N TRP A 240 -3.81 -13.87 5.09
CA TRP A 240 -5.22 -13.67 4.80
C TRP A 240 -5.71 -12.41 5.47
N LEU A 241 -6.25 -11.51 4.67
CA LEU A 241 -6.65 -10.19 5.11
C LEU A 241 -8.16 -10.04 4.94
N PHE A 242 -8.82 -9.58 6.00
CA PHE A 242 -10.26 -9.35 6.01
C PHE A 242 -10.53 -7.91 6.44
N GLY A 243 -11.40 -7.23 5.72
CA GLY A 243 -11.73 -5.83 6.00
C GLY A 243 -13.18 -5.51 5.74
N GLY A 244 -13.70 -4.55 6.47
CA GLY A 244 -15.03 -4.01 6.29
C GLY A 244 -15.05 -2.51 6.40
N GLU A 245 -15.84 -1.87 5.54
CA GLU A 245 -16.12 -0.43 5.56
C GLU A 245 -17.63 -0.22 5.53
N LEU A 246 -18.14 0.53 6.49
CA LEU A 246 -19.51 0.97 6.54
C LEU A 246 -19.55 2.48 6.26
N SER A 247 -20.15 2.89 5.15
CA SER A 247 -20.32 4.29 4.78
C SER A 247 -21.73 4.78 5.05
N PHE A 248 -21.81 6.00 5.58
CA PHE A 248 -23.06 6.72 5.86
C PHE A 248 -23.05 8.02 5.06
N TYR A 249 -24.02 8.18 4.19
CA TYR A 249 -24.22 9.38 3.35
C TYR A 249 -22.96 9.79 2.54
N GLU A 250 -22.03 8.88 2.29
CA GLU A 250 -20.72 9.18 1.72
C GLU A 250 -19.92 10.24 2.49
N ILE A 251 -20.30 10.50 3.75
CA ILE A 251 -19.69 11.49 4.65
C ILE A 251 -18.87 10.80 5.76
N LEU A 252 -19.48 9.82 6.46
CA LEU A 252 -18.84 9.10 7.55
C LEU A 252 -18.54 7.67 7.13
N TYR A 253 -17.33 7.22 7.42
CA TYR A 253 -16.86 5.87 7.14
C TYR A 253 -16.33 5.24 8.43
N LEU A 254 -16.87 4.08 8.80
CA LEU A 254 -16.37 3.25 9.89
C LEU A 254 -15.69 2.03 9.29
N ARG A 255 -14.49 1.69 9.77
CA ARG A 255 -13.65 0.63 9.22
C ARG A 255 -13.14 -0.29 10.29
N GLY A 256 -13.04 -1.56 9.95
CA GLY A 256 -12.40 -2.57 10.77
C GLY A 256 -11.76 -3.65 9.91
N GLY A 257 -10.72 -4.26 10.44
CA GLY A 257 -10.01 -5.31 9.73
C GLY A 257 -9.36 -6.33 10.65
N TYR A 258 -9.11 -7.51 10.09
CA TYR A 258 -8.39 -8.59 10.73
C TYR A 258 -7.43 -9.25 9.75
N ALA A 259 -6.20 -9.46 10.16
CA ALA A 259 -5.19 -10.14 9.35
C ALA A 259 -4.68 -11.41 10.07
N ILE A 260 -4.70 -12.52 9.36
CA ILE A 260 -4.04 -13.77 9.76
C ILE A 260 -2.65 -13.78 9.12
N ARG A 261 -1.61 -13.78 9.96
CA ARG A 261 -0.20 -13.67 9.56
C ARG A 261 0.61 -14.78 10.21
N PRO A 262 0.92 -15.88 9.49
CA PRO A 262 1.66 -17.02 10.07
C PRO A 262 3.03 -16.65 10.65
N ASP A 263 3.74 -15.70 10.01
CA ASP A 263 5.10 -15.28 10.42
C ASP A 263 5.11 -14.24 11.55
N THR A 264 3.97 -13.66 11.86
CA THR A 264 3.82 -12.61 12.86
C THR A 264 2.51 -12.76 13.59
N GLU A 265 2.24 -11.91 14.57
CA GLU A 265 0.95 -11.97 15.28
C GLU A 265 -0.21 -11.46 14.44
N ASP A 266 -1.36 -12.11 14.59
CA ASP A 266 -2.62 -11.64 14.06
C ASP A 266 -2.94 -10.23 14.57
N ALA A 267 -3.50 -9.40 13.70
CA ALA A 267 -3.78 -8.00 14.00
C ALA A 267 -5.24 -7.65 13.73
N ILE A 268 -5.85 -6.95 14.69
CA ILE A 268 -7.13 -6.26 14.53
C ILE A 268 -6.84 -4.77 14.36
N SER A 269 -7.38 -4.17 13.32
CA SER A 269 -7.23 -2.75 13.03
C SER A 269 -8.58 -2.07 12.96
N ALA A 270 -8.62 -0.77 13.19
CA ALA A 270 -9.84 0.02 13.11
C ALA A 270 -9.56 1.43 12.58
N GLY A 271 -10.59 2.11 12.11
CA GLY A 271 -10.44 3.48 11.64
C GLY A 271 -11.76 4.17 11.34
N VAL A 272 -11.65 5.47 11.13
CA VAL A 272 -12.76 6.35 10.80
C VAL A 272 -12.36 7.29 9.67
N GLY A 273 -13.30 7.61 8.79
CA GLY A 273 -13.11 8.58 7.71
C GLY A 273 -14.24 9.58 7.68
N LEU A 274 -13.91 10.81 7.30
CA LEU A 274 -14.85 11.90 7.07
C LEU A 274 -14.58 12.49 5.68
N ALA A 275 -15.63 12.65 4.88
CA ALA A 275 -15.57 13.36 3.61
C ALA A 275 -16.63 14.46 3.64
N PHE A 276 -16.19 15.71 3.56
CA PHE A 276 -17.10 16.87 3.60
C PHE A 276 -16.74 17.85 2.47
N GLY A 277 -17.60 17.90 1.48
CA GLY A 277 -17.33 18.69 0.28
C GLY A 277 -16.04 18.25 -0.41
N ALA A 278 -15.09 19.14 -0.55
CA ALA A 278 -13.80 18.88 -1.16
C ALA A 278 -12.77 18.21 -0.22
N ILE A 279 -13.02 18.22 1.09
CA ILE A 279 -12.05 17.78 2.11
C ILE A 279 -12.32 16.34 2.51
N VAL A 280 -11.25 15.58 2.63
CA VAL A 280 -11.24 14.20 3.12
C VAL A 280 -10.27 14.11 4.30
N PHE A 281 -10.75 13.58 5.41
CA PHE A 281 -9.94 13.24 6.58
C PHE A 281 -10.14 11.77 6.93
N ASP A 282 -9.06 11.02 7.07
CA ASP A 282 -9.10 9.64 7.54
C ASP A 282 -8.15 9.46 8.71
N TYR A 283 -8.55 8.62 9.66
CA TYR A 283 -7.74 8.11 10.74
C TYR A 283 -7.80 6.59 10.77
N GLY A 284 -6.64 5.96 10.98
CA GLY A 284 -6.52 4.51 11.15
C GLY A 284 -5.58 4.15 12.28
N TYR A 285 -5.89 3.08 12.98
CA TYR A 285 -5.04 2.48 13.99
C TYR A 285 -4.73 1.02 13.61
N SER A 286 -3.44 0.68 13.63
CA SER A 286 -2.95 -0.67 13.38
C SER A 286 -1.99 -1.08 14.49
N PRO A 287 -2.33 -2.05 15.35
CA PRO A 287 -1.50 -2.44 16.48
C PRO A 287 -0.22 -3.16 16.02
N ARG A 288 0.83 -3.02 16.82
CA ARG A 288 2.12 -3.70 16.72
C ARG A 288 2.37 -4.45 18.03
N LYS A 289 1.71 -5.60 18.20
CA LYS A 289 1.70 -6.34 19.47
C LYS A 289 3.10 -6.71 19.95
N ALA A 290 4.00 -7.12 19.04
CA ALA A 290 5.38 -7.45 19.37
C ALA A 290 6.13 -6.32 20.11
N PHE A 291 5.72 -5.06 19.96
CA PHE A 291 6.31 -3.89 20.61
C PHE A 291 5.40 -3.27 21.68
N ASN A 292 4.23 -3.89 21.95
CA ASN A 292 3.17 -3.31 22.79
C ASN A 292 2.83 -1.85 22.40
N ALA A 293 2.79 -1.58 21.10
CA ALA A 293 2.70 -0.28 20.48
C ALA A 293 1.73 -0.31 19.30
N GLY A 294 1.53 0.81 18.62
CA GLY A 294 0.68 0.90 17.44
C GLY A 294 1.13 1.95 16.44
N ASN A 295 0.60 1.86 15.25
CA ASN A 295 0.73 2.89 14.24
C ASN A 295 -0.56 3.71 14.20
N HIS A 296 -0.43 5.02 14.32
CA HIS A 296 -1.49 6.00 14.10
C HIS A 296 -1.32 6.61 12.71
N LEU A 297 -2.31 6.43 11.86
CA LEU A 297 -2.27 6.89 10.47
C LEU A 297 -3.31 7.96 10.25
N PHE A 298 -2.92 9.01 9.53
CA PHE A 298 -3.77 10.14 9.20
C PHE A 298 -3.68 10.44 7.71
N THR A 299 -4.80 10.81 7.09
CA THR A 299 -4.86 11.40 5.75
C THR A 299 -5.59 12.72 5.82
N LEU A 300 -5.04 13.73 5.17
CA LEU A 300 -5.75 14.95 4.82
C LEU A 300 -5.67 15.09 3.28
N GLY A 301 -6.82 15.06 2.64
CA GLY A 301 -6.95 15.18 1.18
C GLY A 301 -7.92 16.27 0.78
N MET A 302 -7.71 16.80 -0.43
CA MET A 302 -8.58 17.81 -1.02
C MET A 302 -8.81 17.50 -2.49
N LYS A 303 -10.08 17.61 -2.92
CA LYS A 303 -10.55 17.49 -4.31
C LYS A 303 -10.92 18.86 -4.85
N PHE A 304 -10.59 19.16 -6.12
CA PHE A 304 -10.84 20.48 -6.72
C PHE A 304 -10.97 20.47 -8.24
#